data_3194d8cfa686a768d48a801d912d70ac
#
_entry.id   3194d8cfa686a768d48a801d912d70ac
#
_cell.length_a   1.000
_cell.length_b   1.000
_cell.length_c   1.000
_cell.angle_alpha   90.00
_cell.angle_beta   90.00
_cell.angle_gamma   90.00
#
_symmetry.space_group_name_H-M   'P 1'
#
loop_
_entity.id
_entity.type
_entity.pdbx_description
1 polymer ?
#
loop_
_entity_poly.entity_id
_entity_poly.type
_entity_poly.pdbx_seq_one_letter_code
_entity_poly.pdbx_strand_id
1 'polypeptide(L)'
;MKTNLPLIKLGLASAVAIAAMGMTGCGGSSDKDSTAGGDAGGGITECISNCTASGFALPENAIYVAADAAEGSDIKDAIITALTDTPDNAVIVLPKGSFVVSSSIAVTDAEGITITGYGIDATKLDFSTAPEDDGFKFAGGNDLTIRDLGVYEAKKNAIKADGVNGIHMAYTAAVWEKDLELGGDENGAYGLYPVSSQNVLMENNYSKGSADAGIYVGQSNNIVVRNNTAEHNVAGIEIENSNNADVYNNIAFDNSAGILSFDLPGLPQAYGGGVRIFNNNTYDNNTTNVGAGAVALAPSGTGILIFATSDVEIYNNTISGNVTGGVEIASYFLADADVPNYGTNYGATMVNGWSPLIKNINIHDNTFSDNSLLSPPKTGLLEAIIQGYQFGFNHTGAQQVAPAIIYGGIGELLSNAGQLEAFNGIVGDEAKANGVNYNAYGAKDAICVSDNINKNTDADLNVGKVYGTNPFDAANWNETQTAPEASLRIDLMENNTLLDCTLERLAPAVVTIKGTVYGCSGDDAELAACKL
;
A
#
# COMPACT_ATOMS: atom_id res chain seq x y z
N MET A 1 50.10 8.16 13.60
CA MET A 1 49.56 9.15 14.52
C MET A 1 48.06 9.05 14.52
N LYS A 2 47.51 8.52 15.61
CA LYS A 2 46.07 8.40 15.80
C LYS A 2 45.59 9.65 16.50
N THR A 3 44.68 10.42 15.90
CA THR A 3 44.02 11.53 16.56
C THR A 3 42.55 11.12 16.84
N ASN A 4 42.27 10.93 18.13
CA ASN A 4 40.92 10.74 18.66
C ASN A 4 40.21 12.11 18.67
N LEU A 5 39.05 12.21 18.05
CA LEU A 5 38.08 13.26 18.31
C LEU A 5 36.98 12.73 19.25
N PRO A 6 36.53 13.51 20.23
CA PRO A 6 35.52 13.05 21.20
C PRO A 6 34.11 13.16 20.62
N LEU A 7 33.31 12.09 20.82
CA LEU A 7 31.87 12.08 20.61
C LEU A 7 31.19 13.01 21.61
N ILE A 8 30.52 14.03 21.11
CA ILE A 8 29.56 14.82 21.89
C ILE A 8 28.20 14.09 21.81
N LYS A 9 27.79 13.49 22.91
CA LYS A 9 26.43 13.00 23.09
C LYS A 9 25.53 14.20 23.40
N LEU A 10 24.71 14.63 22.42
CA LEU A 10 23.54 15.45 22.70
C LEU A 10 22.36 14.49 22.94
N GLY A 11 21.94 14.39 24.19
CA GLY A 11 20.68 13.75 24.55
C GLY A 11 19.55 14.76 24.30
N LEU A 12 18.71 14.54 23.32
CA LEU A 12 17.38 15.13 23.27
C LEU A 12 16.39 14.11 23.82
N ALA A 13 15.88 14.41 25.00
CA ALA A 13 14.72 13.74 25.54
C ALA A 13 13.49 14.37 24.90
N SER A 14 12.95 13.72 23.89
CA SER A 14 11.61 14.06 23.36
C SER A 14 10.58 13.33 24.21
N ALA A 15 9.84 14.09 24.99
CA ALA A 15 8.67 13.60 25.70
C ALA A 15 7.55 13.36 24.68
N VAL A 16 7.32 12.11 24.35
CA VAL A 16 6.13 11.68 23.60
C VAL A 16 4.96 11.69 24.57
N ALA A 17 4.06 12.64 24.40
CA ALA A 17 2.76 12.61 25.07
C ALA A 17 1.86 11.59 24.35
N ILE A 18 1.78 10.39 24.89
CA ILE A 18 0.79 9.39 24.49
C ILE A 18 -0.56 9.89 24.98
N ALA A 19 -1.39 10.35 24.07
CA ALA A 19 -2.81 10.56 24.34
C ALA A 19 -3.50 9.19 24.35
N ALA A 20 -3.51 8.53 25.49
CA ALA A 20 -4.34 7.38 25.75
C ALA A 20 -5.80 7.85 25.78
N MET A 21 -6.56 7.58 24.72
CA MET A 21 -8.01 7.62 24.78
C MET A 21 -8.49 6.41 25.57
N GLY A 22 -8.64 6.61 26.88
CA GLY A 22 -9.25 5.63 27.77
C GLY A 22 -10.74 5.51 27.45
N MET A 23 -11.16 4.35 27.02
CA MET A 23 -12.55 3.95 27.07
C MET A 23 -12.89 3.59 28.51
N THR A 24 -13.54 4.48 29.22
CA THR A 24 -14.19 4.18 30.50
C THR A 24 -15.62 3.76 30.24
N GLY A 25 -15.94 2.60 30.80
CA GLY A 25 -17.25 1.97 30.70
C GLY A 25 -18.38 2.70 31.41
N CYS A 26 -19.54 2.20 31.11
CA CYS A 26 -20.90 2.48 31.53
C CYS A 26 -21.13 3.05 32.93
N GLY A 27 -21.94 4.10 32.99
CA GLY A 27 -22.65 4.54 34.20
C GLY A 27 -23.68 5.60 33.81
N GLY A 28 -24.98 5.25 33.87
CA GLY A 28 -26.08 6.08 33.44
C GLY A 28 -26.44 7.21 34.38
N SER A 29 -27.05 8.25 33.87
CA SER A 29 -28.39 8.80 34.23
C SER A 29 -28.66 10.15 33.53
N SER A 30 -29.80 10.21 32.91
CA SER A 30 -30.76 11.32 32.67
C SER A 30 -30.33 12.80 32.80
N ASP A 31 -30.50 13.60 31.80
CA ASP A 31 -31.60 14.53 31.51
C ASP A 31 -31.33 15.51 30.35
N LYS A 32 -32.27 15.49 29.43
CA LYS A 32 -32.94 16.53 28.61
C LYS A 32 -32.21 17.67 27.90
N ASP A 33 -32.62 17.72 26.64
CA ASP A 33 -32.94 18.85 25.75
C ASP A 33 -31.81 19.66 25.08
N SER A 34 -31.70 19.45 23.76
CA SER A 34 -32.15 20.43 22.74
C SER A 34 -31.82 19.97 21.30
N THR A 35 -32.87 19.83 20.56
CA THR A 35 -33.19 19.91 19.11
C THR A 35 -32.10 20.38 18.13
N ALA A 36 -31.94 19.61 17.09
CA ALA A 36 -32.14 19.85 15.64
C ALA A 36 -30.97 19.39 14.76
N GLY A 37 -31.28 18.49 13.84
CA GLY A 37 -30.67 18.46 12.52
C GLY A 37 -30.28 17.10 11.96
N GLY A 38 -31.23 16.39 11.35
CA GLY A 38 -31.01 15.62 10.12
C GLY A 38 -30.13 14.36 10.21
N ASP A 39 -30.71 13.29 10.67
CA ASP A 39 -30.13 11.95 10.60
C ASP A 39 -30.71 11.20 9.38
N ALA A 40 -29.84 10.78 8.47
CA ALA A 40 -30.15 9.77 7.46
C ALA A 40 -29.01 8.74 7.45
N GLY A 41 -28.92 7.93 8.49
CA GLY A 41 -27.99 6.83 8.61
C GLY A 41 -28.75 5.60 9.07
N GLY A 42 -28.62 4.50 8.34
CA GLY A 42 -29.14 3.20 8.74
C GLY A 42 -28.72 2.85 10.16
N GLY A 43 -29.69 2.62 11.05
CA GLY A 43 -29.48 2.40 12.47
C GLY A 43 -28.55 1.22 12.71
N ILE A 44 -27.40 1.53 13.29
CA ILE A 44 -26.57 0.53 13.98
C ILE A 44 -27.39 0.11 15.20
N THR A 45 -28.00 -1.06 15.15
CA THR A 45 -28.59 -1.68 16.34
C THR A 45 -27.40 -2.02 17.25
N GLU A 46 -27.18 -1.27 18.34
CA GLU A 46 -26.16 -1.61 19.32
C GLU A 46 -26.35 -3.08 19.73
N CYS A 47 -25.38 -3.90 19.42
CA CYS A 47 -25.38 -5.29 19.81
C CYS A 47 -25.11 -5.37 21.32
N ILE A 48 -26.15 -5.61 22.13
CA ILE A 48 -26.08 -5.53 23.58
C ILE A 48 -25.57 -6.85 24.22
N SER A 49 -25.59 -7.96 23.49
CA SER A 49 -25.11 -9.25 23.97
C SER A 49 -24.72 -10.18 22.82
N ASN A 50 -23.72 -11.01 23.03
CA ASN A 50 -23.21 -11.99 22.07
C ASN A 50 -22.64 -11.37 20.78
N CYS A 51 -21.73 -10.41 20.92
CA CYS A 51 -21.06 -9.71 19.83
C CYS A 51 -19.54 -9.73 20.00
N THR A 52 -18.86 -9.48 18.89
CA THR A 52 -17.43 -9.17 18.86
C THR A 52 -17.16 -7.71 19.26
N ALA A 53 -15.89 -7.34 19.40
CA ALA A 53 -15.48 -5.96 19.72
C ALA A 53 -15.89 -4.97 18.61
N SER A 54 -15.95 -5.40 17.36
CA SER A 54 -16.40 -4.59 16.24
C SER A 54 -17.93 -4.44 16.13
N GLY A 55 -18.68 -5.11 17.01
CA GLY A 55 -20.15 -5.13 16.99
C GLY A 55 -20.75 -6.18 16.06
N PHE A 56 -19.95 -7.10 15.50
CA PHE A 56 -20.47 -8.20 14.69
C PHE A 56 -21.29 -9.15 15.59
N ALA A 57 -22.58 -9.31 15.27
CA ALA A 57 -23.47 -10.19 16.00
C ALA A 57 -23.16 -11.66 15.70
N LEU A 58 -22.89 -12.46 16.75
CA LEU A 58 -22.67 -13.89 16.61
C LEU A 58 -24.00 -14.60 16.48
N PRO A 59 -24.25 -15.37 15.39
CA PRO A 59 -25.52 -16.05 15.21
C PRO A 59 -25.69 -17.21 16.21
N GLU A 60 -26.94 -17.56 16.54
CA GLU A 60 -27.23 -18.63 17.48
C GLU A 60 -26.70 -20.01 17.05
N ASN A 61 -26.59 -20.23 15.74
CA ASN A 61 -26.07 -21.45 15.14
C ASN A 61 -24.55 -21.39 14.85
N ALA A 62 -23.83 -20.43 15.42
CA ALA A 62 -22.37 -20.35 15.26
C ALA A 62 -21.68 -21.60 15.84
N ILE A 63 -20.59 -22.00 15.20
CA ILE A 63 -19.74 -23.11 15.64
C ILE A 63 -18.64 -22.55 16.53
N TYR A 64 -18.74 -22.81 17.84
CA TYR A 64 -17.74 -22.36 18.81
C TYR A 64 -16.61 -23.37 18.91
N VAL A 65 -15.40 -22.94 18.59
CA VAL A 65 -14.20 -23.77 18.59
C VAL A 65 -13.46 -23.59 19.91
N ALA A 66 -13.07 -24.72 20.53
CA ALA A 66 -12.20 -24.71 21.73
C ALA A 66 -12.64 -23.71 22.84
N ALA A 67 -13.96 -23.60 23.06
CA ALA A 67 -14.52 -22.57 23.96
C ALA A 67 -13.98 -22.64 25.41
N ASP A 68 -13.60 -23.84 25.86
CA ASP A 68 -13.05 -24.08 27.21
C ASP A 68 -11.50 -24.26 27.20
N ALA A 69 -10.83 -23.92 26.10
CA ALA A 69 -9.38 -24.07 26.01
C ALA A 69 -8.66 -23.18 27.02
N ALA A 70 -7.65 -23.74 27.68
CA ALA A 70 -6.80 -22.94 28.55
C ALA A 70 -5.95 -21.96 27.72
N GLU A 71 -5.78 -20.74 28.21
CA GLU A 71 -4.93 -19.75 27.57
C GLU A 71 -3.50 -20.30 27.37
N GLY A 72 -2.90 -20.03 26.21
CA GLY A 72 -1.59 -20.55 25.81
C GLY A 72 -1.59 -21.98 25.28
N SER A 73 -2.75 -22.70 25.29
CA SER A 73 -2.83 -24.02 24.69
C SER A 73 -2.82 -23.97 23.16
N ASP A 74 -2.42 -25.08 22.55
CA ASP A 74 -2.51 -25.26 21.09
C ASP A 74 -3.93 -25.66 20.70
N ILE A 75 -4.60 -24.82 19.91
CA ILE A 75 -5.99 -25.04 19.45
C ILE A 75 -6.08 -25.44 17.96
N LYS A 76 -4.94 -25.69 17.32
CA LYS A 76 -4.86 -26.03 15.89
C LYS A 76 -5.83 -27.15 15.48
N ASP A 77 -5.79 -28.29 16.20
CA ASP A 77 -6.60 -29.45 15.83
C ASP A 77 -8.10 -29.19 15.97
N ALA A 78 -8.49 -28.35 16.93
CA ALA A 78 -9.88 -27.94 17.09
C ALA A 78 -10.35 -27.04 15.93
N ILE A 79 -9.50 -26.12 15.48
CA ILE A 79 -9.82 -25.27 14.32
C ILE A 79 -9.94 -26.12 13.05
N ILE A 80 -8.97 -27.01 12.78
CA ILE A 80 -8.98 -27.88 11.60
C ILE A 80 -10.22 -28.78 11.61
N THR A 81 -10.57 -29.36 12.76
CA THR A 81 -11.77 -30.21 12.90
C THR A 81 -13.05 -29.42 12.58
N ALA A 82 -13.17 -28.21 13.11
CA ALA A 82 -14.31 -27.36 12.84
C ALA A 82 -14.43 -27.00 11.35
N LEU A 83 -13.31 -26.77 10.66
CA LEU A 83 -13.28 -26.43 9.24
C LEU A 83 -13.49 -27.63 8.31
N THR A 84 -13.21 -28.86 8.75
CA THR A 84 -13.31 -30.07 7.90
C THR A 84 -14.76 -30.43 7.57
N ASP A 85 -15.67 -30.28 8.51
CA ASP A 85 -17.11 -30.65 8.37
C ASP A 85 -18.01 -29.40 8.36
N THR A 86 -17.47 -28.25 8.01
CA THR A 86 -18.19 -26.97 8.06
C THR A 86 -19.18 -26.86 6.90
N PRO A 87 -20.47 -26.62 7.16
CA PRO A 87 -21.43 -26.33 6.11
C PRO A 87 -21.18 -24.94 5.48
N ASP A 88 -21.65 -24.76 4.25
CA ASP A 88 -21.67 -23.48 3.59
C ASP A 88 -22.33 -22.41 4.46
N ASN A 89 -21.81 -21.20 4.38
CA ASN A 89 -22.29 -20.03 5.13
C ASN A 89 -22.18 -20.13 6.67
N ALA A 90 -21.39 -21.06 7.20
CA ALA A 90 -21.18 -21.18 8.64
C ALA A 90 -20.39 -20.01 9.22
N VAL A 91 -20.67 -19.70 10.48
CA VAL A 91 -19.86 -18.80 11.30
C VAL A 91 -19.08 -19.62 12.32
N ILE A 92 -17.76 -19.58 12.24
CA ILE A 92 -16.84 -20.28 13.14
C ILE A 92 -16.26 -19.26 14.09
N VAL A 93 -16.47 -19.47 15.40
CA VAL A 93 -16.07 -18.54 16.46
C VAL A 93 -14.89 -19.11 17.24
N LEU A 94 -13.75 -18.43 17.15
CA LEU A 94 -12.53 -18.74 17.89
C LEU A 94 -12.60 -18.17 19.32
N PRO A 95 -11.95 -18.82 20.30
CA PRO A 95 -12.10 -18.46 21.72
C PRO A 95 -11.45 -17.10 22.05
N LYS A 96 -11.89 -16.50 23.17
CA LYS A 96 -11.21 -15.36 23.78
C LYS A 96 -9.96 -15.83 24.48
N GLY A 97 -8.85 -15.08 24.29
CA GLY A 97 -7.56 -15.36 24.90
C GLY A 97 -6.43 -15.41 23.88
N SER A 98 -5.26 -15.80 24.34
CA SER A 98 -4.07 -16.01 23.51
C SER A 98 -3.78 -17.48 23.37
N PHE A 99 -3.69 -18.00 22.15
CA PHE A 99 -3.56 -19.42 21.84
C PHE A 99 -2.43 -19.68 20.86
N VAL A 100 -1.78 -20.81 20.99
CA VAL A 100 -0.83 -21.33 20.02
C VAL A 100 -1.60 -22.00 18.87
N VAL A 101 -1.11 -21.80 17.65
CA VAL A 101 -1.56 -22.54 16.46
C VAL A 101 -0.33 -23.12 15.78
N SER A 102 -0.05 -24.39 16.02
CA SER A 102 1.23 -25.03 15.65
C SER A 102 1.33 -25.47 14.18
N SER A 103 0.39 -25.11 13.32
CA SER A 103 0.50 -25.25 11.86
C SER A 103 -0.40 -24.27 11.13
N SER A 104 -0.18 -24.10 9.82
CA SER A 104 -1.07 -23.35 8.94
C SER A 104 -2.51 -23.88 8.98
N ILE A 105 -3.47 -22.97 8.93
CA ILE A 105 -4.91 -23.28 8.82
C ILE A 105 -5.35 -23.03 7.38
N ALA A 106 -5.60 -24.11 6.65
CA ALA A 106 -6.03 -24.06 5.25
C ALA A 106 -7.54 -24.21 5.11
N VAL A 107 -8.13 -23.33 4.29
CA VAL A 107 -9.55 -23.35 3.88
C VAL A 107 -9.56 -23.38 2.36
N THR A 108 -10.13 -24.42 1.75
CA THR A 108 -10.10 -24.62 0.30
C THR A 108 -11.51 -24.72 -0.26
N ASP A 109 -11.77 -23.98 -1.34
CA ASP A 109 -13.04 -23.99 -2.10
C ASP A 109 -14.29 -23.86 -1.23
N ALA A 110 -14.20 -23.07 -0.15
CA ALA A 110 -15.31 -22.88 0.79
C ALA A 110 -16.29 -21.80 0.29
N GLU A 111 -17.55 -21.94 0.70
CA GLU A 111 -18.64 -21.06 0.31
C GLU A 111 -19.22 -20.32 1.52
N GLY A 112 -19.13 -18.99 1.50
CA GLY A 112 -19.78 -18.10 2.46
C GLY A 112 -19.28 -18.19 3.92
N ILE A 113 -18.19 -18.91 4.21
CA ILE A 113 -17.69 -19.14 5.56
C ILE A 113 -17.19 -17.84 6.19
N THR A 114 -17.53 -17.66 7.46
CA THR A 114 -16.98 -16.59 8.29
C THR A 114 -16.18 -17.19 9.44
N ILE A 115 -14.89 -16.86 9.55
CA ILE A 115 -14.06 -17.14 10.71
C ILE A 115 -13.95 -15.85 11.53
N THR A 116 -14.36 -15.91 12.78
CA THR A 116 -14.33 -14.74 13.67
C THR A 116 -13.75 -15.08 15.04
N GLY A 117 -13.06 -14.13 15.64
CA GLY A 117 -12.79 -14.10 17.06
C GLY A 117 -13.73 -13.13 17.76
N TYR A 118 -13.22 -12.50 18.81
CA TYR A 118 -13.95 -11.50 19.59
C TYR A 118 -13.36 -10.09 19.47
N GLY A 119 -12.28 -9.92 18.73
CA GLY A 119 -11.55 -8.68 18.51
C GLY A 119 -10.06 -8.92 18.37
N ILE A 120 -9.33 -7.99 17.77
CA ILE A 120 -7.89 -8.11 17.49
C ILE A 120 -7.05 -8.33 18.76
N ASP A 121 -7.49 -7.78 19.89
CA ASP A 121 -6.84 -7.96 21.20
C ASP A 121 -7.50 -9.02 22.06
N ALA A 122 -8.70 -9.46 21.72
CA ALA A 122 -9.48 -10.40 22.49
C ALA A 122 -9.31 -11.86 22.05
N THR A 123 -8.91 -12.09 20.79
CA THR A 123 -8.57 -13.41 20.24
C THR A 123 -7.24 -13.32 19.53
N LYS A 124 -6.18 -13.84 20.14
CA LYS A 124 -4.81 -13.79 19.62
C LYS A 124 -4.32 -15.19 19.28
N LEU A 125 -3.83 -15.37 18.06
CA LEU A 125 -3.36 -16.64 17.53
C LEU A 125 -1.87 -16.54 17.21
N ASP A 126 -1.02 -17.21 18.02
CA ASP A 126 0.43 -17.24 17.87
C ASP A 126 0.85 -18.43 16.99
N PHE A 127 1.34 -18.14 15.79
CA PHE A 127 1.86 -19.10 14.83
C PHE A 127 3.38 -19.28 14.91
N SER A 128 4.06 -18.74 15.91
CA SER A 128 5.52 -18.79 16.02
C SER A 128 6.10 -20.21 16.05
N THR A 129 5.31 -21.19 16.48
CA THR A 129 5.69 -22.61 16.51
C THR A 129 5.29 -23.39 15.27
N ALA A 130 4.51 -22.76 14.37
CA ALA A 130 4.18 -23.38 13.09
C ALA A 130 5.44 -23.49 12.21
N PRO A 131 5.61 -24.60 11.45
CA PRO A 131 6.67 -24.68 10.47
C PRO A 131 6.44 -23.63 9.37
N GLU A 132 7.45 -23.39 8.55
CA GLU A 132 7.55 -22.36 7.52
C GLU A 132 6.34 -22.30 6.57
N ASP A 133 5.22 -21.70 6.99
CA ASP A 133 4.01 -21.55 6.15
C ASP A 133 3.18 -20.34 6.58
N ASP A 134 2.05 -20.12 5.88
CA ASP A 134 1.06 -19.09 6.16
C ASP A 134 0.35 -19.35 7.50
N GLY A 135 -0.13 -18.33 8.17
CA GLY A 135 -1.02 -18.48 9.33
C GLY A 135 -2.37 -19.03 8.88
N PHE A 136 -3.21 -18.22 8.27
CA PHE A 136 -4.40 -18.68 7.53
C PHE A 136 -4.14 -18.64 6.03
N LYS A 137 -4.64 -19.68 5.33
CA LYS A 137 -4.59 -19.79 3.88
C LYS A 137 -5.95 -20.14 3.32
N PHE A 138 -6.56 -19.21 2.62
CA PHE A 138 -7.74 -19.43 1.81
C PHE A 138 -7.31 -19.71 0.37
N ALA A 139 -7.83 -20.76 -0.26
CA ALA A 139 -7.50 -21.12 -1.64
C ALA A 139 -8.79 -21.43 -2.40
N GLY A 140 -9.14 -20.60 -3.37
CA GLY A 140 -10.43 -20.68 -4.06
C GLY A 140 -11.61 -20.34 -3.15
N GLY A 141 -12.81 -20.59 -3.62
CA GLY A 141 -14.06 -20.35 -2.89
C GLY A 141 -14.67 -18.97 -3.12
N ASN A 142 -15.83 -18.76 -2.51
CA ASN A 142 -16.59 -17.53 -2.67
C ASN A 142 -17.08 -16.97 -1.33
N ASP A 143 -17.18 -15.64 -1.26
CA ASP A 143 -17.79 -14.91 -0.14
C ASP A 143 -17.22 -15.26 1.25
N LEU A 144 -15.90 -15.37 1.33
CA LEU A 144 -15.20 -15.73 2.56
C LEU A 144 -14.94 -14.50 3.44
N THR A 145 -15.07 -14.67 4.75
CA THR A 145 -14.79 -13.60 5.72
C THR A 145 -13.87 -14.10 6.83
N ILE A 146 -12.84 -13.31 7.17
CA ILE A 146 -12.06 -13.46 8.39
C ILE A 146 -12.06 -12.14 9.13
N ARG A 147 -12.39 -12.17 10.43
CA ARG A 147 -12.57 -10.94 11.19
C ARG A 147 -12.38 -11.08 12.70
N ASP A 148 -12.22 -9.94 13.35
CA ASP A 148 -12.20 -9.81 14.82
C ASP A 148 -11.19 -10.73 15.52
N LEU A 149 -9.98 -10.83 15.00
CA LEU A 149 -8.90 -11.64 15.57
C LEU A 149 -7.51 -11.09 15.20
N GLY A 150 -6.49 -11.48 15.96
CA GLY A 150 -5.09 -11.19 15.66
C GLY A 150 -4.31 -12.46 15.30
N VAL A 151 -3.52 -12.39 14.23
CA VAL A 151 -2.57 -13.41 13.78
C VAL A 151 -1.16 -12.91 14.05
N TYR A 152 -0.43 -13.66 14.85
CA TYR A 152 0.89 -13.26 15.34
C TYR A 152 1.97 -14.23 14.86
N GLU A 153 3.13 -13.68 14.47
CA GLU A 153 4.39 -14.41 14.26
C GLU A 153 4.31 -15.53 13.21
N ALA A 154 3.47 -15.40 12.18
CA ALA A 154 3.43 -16.36 11.08
C ALA A 154 4.75 -16.32 10.29
N LYS A 155 5.31 -17.48 9.94
CA LYS A 155 6.66 -17.55 9.33
C LYS A 155 6.72 -17.05 7.90
N LYS A 156 5.58 -17.02 7.19
CA LYS A 156 5.53 -16.59 5.79
C LYS A 156 4.56 -15.43 5.58
N ASN A 157 3.27 -15.69 5.63
CA ASN A 157 2.22 -14.67 5.54
C ASN A 157 1.24 -14.87 6.70
N ALA A 158 0.70 -13.78 7.24
CA ALA A 158 -0.24 -13.94 8.35
C ALA A 158 -1.60 -14.48 7.84
N ILE A 159 -2.20 -13.83 6.83
CA ILE A 159 -3.48 -14.26 6.23
C ILE A 159 -3.37 -14.14 4.71
N LYS A 160 -3.31 -15.29 4.03
CA LYS A 160 -3.28 -15.37 2.56
C LYS A 160 -4.64 -15.77 2.01
N ALA A 161 -5.11 -15.08 0.96
CA ALA A 161 -6.27 -15.49 0.16
C ALA A 161 -5.87 -15.55 -1.32
N ASP A 162 -5.93 -16.73 -1.93
CA ASP A 162 -5.47 -17.01 -3.28
C ASP A 162 -6.63 -17.50 -4.15
N GLY A 163 -6.98 -16.75 -5.18
CA GLY A 163 -8.04 -17.12 -6.12
C GLY A 163 -9.46 -17.07 -5.55
N VAL A 164 -9.71 -16.28 -4.52
CA VAL A 164 -11.02 -16.14 -3.87
C VAL A 164 -11.86 -15.08 -4.57
N ASN A 165 -13.13 -15.35 -4.79
CA ASN A 165 -14.09 -14.36 -5.26
C ASN A 165 -15.00 -13.90 -4.10
N GLY A 166 -14.84 -12.67 -3.65
CA GLY A 166 -15.50 -12.16 -2.45
C GLY A 166 -14.72 -12.50 -1.18
N ILE A 167 -13.57 -11.85 -0.95
CA ILE A 167 -12.83 -11.95 0.30
C ILE A 167 -13.01 -10.70 1.15
N HIS A 168 -13.46 -10.87 2.39
CA HIS A 168 -13.61 -9.80 3.37
C HIS A 168 -12.69 -10.04 4.57
N MET A 169 -11.64 -9.23 4.68
CA MET A 169 -10.77 -9.17 5.86
C MET A 169 -11.11 -7.92 6.66
N ALA A 170 -11.67 -8.09 7.86
CA ALA A 170 -12.18 -6.98 8.64
C ALA A 170 -11.81 -7.08 10.12
N TYR A 171 -11.35 -5.97 10.72
CA TYR A 171 -10.97 -5.97 12.13
C TYR A 171 -10.01 -7.13 12.47
N THR A 172 -9.02 -7.36 11.59
CA THR A 172 -7.96 -8.35 11.80
C THR A 172 -6.64 -7.66 12.06
N ALA A 173 -5.79 -8.29 12.86
CA ALA A 173 -4.40 -7.87 13.03
C ALA A 173 -3.44 -8.92 12.47
N ALA A 174 -2.39 -8.47 11.78
CA ALA A 174 -1.25 -9.28 11.34
C ALA A 174 0.01 -8.66 11.96
N VAL A 175 0.66 -9.38 12.89
CA VAL A 175 1.66 -8.75 13.76
C VAL A 175 2.88 -9.61 13.95
N TRP A 176 4.05 -8.99 13.82
CA TRP A 176 5.36 -9.50 14.22
C TRP A 176 5.96 -8.53 15.25
N GLU A 177 6.16 -9.03 16.46
CA GLU A 177 6.66 -8.24 17.61
C GLU A 177 7.92 -8.85 18.24
N LYS A 178 8.24 -10.11 17.91
CA LYS A 178 9.42 -10.80 18.48
C LYS A 178 10.72 -10.27 17.91
N ASP A 179 10.72 -9.90 16.64
CA ASP A 179 11.81 -9.18 16.01
C ASP A 179 11.30 -7.81 15.58
N LEU A 180 11.80 -6.75 16.23
CA LEU A 180 11.44 -5.37 15.93
C LEU A 180 12.29 -4.77 14.80
N GLU A 181 13.34 -5.47 14.37
CA GLU A 181 14.10 -5.08 13.18
C GLU A 181 13.41 -5.65 11.94
N LEU A 182 12.92 -4.79 11.06
CA LEU A 182 12.36 -5.22 9.78
C LEU A 182 13.38 -6.07 9.00
N GLY A 183 12.91 -7.18 8.41
CA GLY A 183 13.75 -8.11 7.65
C GLY A 183 14.56 -9.08 8.51
N GLY A 184 14.25 -9.20 9.78
CA GLY A 184 14.74 -10.30 10.62
C GLY A 184 14.24 -11.66 10.12
N ASP A 185 14.96 -12.73 10.43
CA ASP A 185 14.62 -14.10 9.99
C ASP A 185 13.27 -14.60 10.51
N GLU A 186 12.70 -13.91 11.51
CA GLU A 186 11.43 -14.26 12.16
C GLU A 186 10.22 -13.55 11.54
N ASN A 187 10.42 -12.46 10.78
CA ASN A 187 9.33 -11.68 10.20
C ASN A 187 8.84 -12.29 8.88
N GLY A 188 7.54 -12.54 8.79
CA GLY A 188 6.92 -12.97 7.53
C GLY A 188 6.87 -11.86 6.48
N ALA A 189 6.67 -12.24 5.22
CA ALA A 189 6.67 -11.30 4.11
C ALA A 189 5.41 -10.41 4.12
N TYR A 190 4.22 -11.02 4.12
CA TYR A 190 2.96 -10.29 3.98
C TYR A 190 2.05 -10.45 5.18
N GLY A 191 1.47 -9.33 5.64
CA GLY A 191 0.46 -9.35 6.68
C GLY A 191 -0.86 -9.88 6.15
N LEU A 192 -1.64 -9.05 5.48
CA LEU A 192 -2.89 -9.42 4.83
C LEU A 192 -2.67 -9.50 3.32
N TYR A 193 -2.88 -10.68 2.72
CA TYR A 193 -2.38 -11.02 1.40
C TYR A 193 -3.42 -11.67 0.48
N PRO A 194 -4.42 -10.91 -0.02
CA PRO A 194 -5.22 -11.34 -1.18
C PRO A 194 -4.38 -11.31 -2.47
N VAL A 195 -4.42 -12.41 -3.24
CA VAL A 195 -3.77 -12.53 -4.54
C VAL A 195 -4.65 -13.29 -5.52
N SER A 196 -4.59 -12.94 -6.80
CA SER A 196 -5.39 -13.56 -7.88
C SER A 196 -6.90 -13.62 -7.55
N SER A 197 -7.37 -12.68 -6.76
CA SER A 197 -8.71 -12.67 -6.17
C SER A 197 -9.62 -11.61 -6.82
N GLN A 198 -10.92 -11.72 -6.58
CA GLN A 198 -11.92 -10.80 -7.09
C GLN A 198 -12.82 -10.32 -5.95
N ASN A 199 -13.34 -9.09 -6.04
CA ASN A 199 -14.19 -8.53 -5.00
C ASN A 199 -13.52 -8.58 -3.62
N VAL A 200 -12.44 -7.84 -3.49
CA VAL A 200 -11.60 -7.79 -2.28
C VAL A 200 -12.01 -6.62 -1.40
N LEU A 201 -12.40 -6.88 -0.16
CA LEU A 201 -12.66 -5.86 0.85
C LEU A 201 -11.73 -6.05 2.05
N MET A 202 -10.92 -5.04 2.33
CA MET A 202 -10.03 -5.00 3.49
C MET A 202 -10.32 -3.74 4.30
N GLU A 203 -10.88 -3.91 5.49
CA GLU A 203 -11.30 -2.75 6.28
C GLU A 203 -11.04 -2.89 7.78
N ASN A 204 -10.67 -1.76 8.41
CA ASN A 204 -10.45 -1.66 9.84
C ASN A 204 -9.40 -2.67 10.38
N ASN A 205 -8.41 -2.99 9.57
CA ASN A 205 -7.34 -3.92 9.92
C ASN A 205 -6.11 -3.20 10.46
N TYR A 206 -5.26 -3.94 11.13
CA TYR A 206 -3.95 -3.49 11.59
C TYR A 206 -2.85 -4.43 11.11
N SER A 207 -1.75 -3.90 10.60
CA SER A 207 -0.57 -4.69 10.25
C SER A 207 0.70 -4.06 10.76
N LYS A 208 1.60 -4.89 11.30
CA LYS A 208 2.89 -4.47 11.85
C LYS A 208 3.97 -5.51 11.67
N GLY A 209 5.16 -5.05 11.24
CA GLY A 209 6.39 -5.85 11.24
C GLY A 209 6.61 -6.73 10.00
N SER A 210 5.83 -6.55 8.92
CA SER A 210 6.03 -7.32 7.68
C SER A 210 7.35 -6.98 6.99
N ALA A 211 8.08 -8.00 6.57
CA ALA A 211 9.34 -7.86 5.85
C ALA A 211 9.16 -7.47 4.36
N ASP A 212 7.93 -7.44 3.88
CA ASP A 212 7.53 -6.97 2.56
C ASP A 212 6.35 -5.99 2.71
N ALA A 213 5.09 -6.40 2.58
CA ALA A 213 3.96 -5.49 2.73
C ALA A 213 3.02 -5.86 3.88
N GLY A 214 2.62 -4.84 4.66
CA GLY A 214 1.65 -5.01 5.74
C GLY A 214 0.27 -5.40 5.22
N ILE A 215 -0.21 -4.70 4.21
CA ILE A 215 -1.45 -4.95 3.50
C ILE A 215 -1.13 -5.00 2.01
N TYR A 216 -1.29 -6.16 1.40
CA TYR A 216 -1.01 -6.37 0.00
C TYR A 216 -2.25 -6.87 -0.75
N VAL A 217 -2.49 -6.35 -1.94
CA VAL A 217 -3.47 -6.90 -2.88
C VAL A 217 -2.81 -7.01 -4.24
N GLY A 218 -2.60 -8.23 -4.73
CA GLY A 218 -1.93 -8.46 -6.00
C GLY A 218 -2.76 -9.23 -7.00
N GLN A 219 -2.61 -8.89 -8.29
CA GLN A 219 -3.19 -9.60 -9.42
C GLN A 219 -4.70 -9.83 -9.28
N SER A 220 -5.37 -8.86 -8.69
CA SER A 220 -6.76 -8.92 -8.26
C SER A 220 -7.60 -7.82 -8.92
N ASN A 221 -8.92 -7.95 -8.84
CA ASN A 221 -9.83 -6.99 -9.46
C ASN A 221 -10.99 -6.64 -8.53
N ASN A 222 -11.49 -5.40 -8.63
CA ASN A 222 -12.55 -4.85 -7.79
C ASN A 222 -12.17 -4.88 -6.31
N ILE A 223 -11.48 -3.86 -5.87
CA ILE A 223 -10.76 -3.82 -4.60
C ILE A 223 -11.17 -2.60 -3.81
N VAL A 224 -11.46 -2.77 -2.53
CA VAL A 224 -11.60 -1.71 -1.54
C VAL A 224 -10.67 -1.99 -0.37
N VAL A 225 -9.75 -1.07 -0.10
CA VAL A 225 -8.85 -1.08 1.06
C VAL A 225 -9.09 0.20 1.85
N ARG A 226 -9.80 0.12 2.99
CA ARG A 226 -10.24 1.31 3.73
C ARG A 226 -10.09 1.20 5.24
N ASN A 227 -9.87 2.33 5.89
CA ASN A 227 -9.85 2.45 7.36
C ASN A 227 -8.81 1.53 8.04
N ASN A 228 -7.76 1.13 7.33
CA ASN A 228 -6.72 0.27 7.88
C ASN A 228 -5.57 1.10 8.46
N THR A 229 -4.81 0.48 9.35
CA THR A 229 -3.55 1.02 9.87
C THR A 229 -2.42 0.06 9.54
N ALA A 230 -1.41 0.57 8.84
CA ALA A 230 -0.18 -0.14 8.52
C ALA A 230 1.02 0.59 9.16
N GLU A 231 1.64 -0.06 10.14
CA GLU A 231 2.72 0.48 10.96
C GLU A 231 3.95 -0.42 10.89
N HIS A 232 5.11 0.18 10.72
CA HIS A 232 6.39 -0.51 10.83
C HIS A 232 6.51 -1.76 9.94
N ASN A 233 6.20 -1.60 8.64
CA ASN A 233 6.40 -2.61 7.59
C ASN A 233 7.42 -2.09 6.58
N VAL A 234 7.87 -2.91 5.63
CA VAL A 234 8.63 -2.40 4.50
C VAL A 234 7.69 -1.56 3.62
N ALA A 235 6.65 -2.13 3.04
CA ALA A 235 5.55 -1.37 2.45
C ALA A 235 4.34 -1.38 3.41
N GLY A 236 3.72 -0.23 3.64
CA GLY A 236 2.51 -0.17 4.45
C GLY A 236 1.33 -0.84 3.74
N ILE A 237 0.96 -0.31 2.56
CA ILE A 237 -0.11 -0.82 1.70
C ILE A 237 0.43 -0.93 0.28
N GLU A 238 0.18 -2.06 -0.39
CA GLU A 238 0.64 -2.32 -1.76
C GLU A 238 -0.46 -2.88 -2.64
N ILE A 239 -0.64 -2.28 -3.81
CA ILE A 239 -1.55 -2.71 -4.88
C ILE A 239 -0.68 -3.08 -6.08
N GLU A 240 -0.57 -4.38 -6.40
CA GLU A 240 0.32 -4.88 -7.45
C GLU A 240 -0.45 -5.54 -8.58
N ASN A 241 -0.21 -5.11 -9.84
CA ASN A 241 -0.86 -5.64 -11.04
C ASN A 241 -2.37 -5.87 -10.86
N SER A 242 -3.06 -4.90 -10.29
CA SER A 242 -4.46 -5.02 -9.87
C SER A 242 -5.33 -3.94 -10.50
N ASN A 243 -6.60 -4.24 -10.76
CA ASN A 243 -7.50 -3.32 -11.45
C ASN A 243 -8.69 -2.91 -10.59
N ASN A 244 -9.11 -1.66 -10.76
CA ASN A 244 -10.27 -1.07 -10.09
C ASN A 244 -10.14 -1.15 -8.57
N ALA A 245 -9.20 -0.39 -8.02
CA ALA A 245 -8.92 -0.35 -6.59
C ALA A 245 -9.21 1.03 -6.00
N ASP A 246 -9.95 1.06 -4.90
CA ASP A 246 -10.13 2.23 -4.03
C ASP A 246 -9.37 2.02 -2.72
N VAL A 247 -8.34 2.84 -2.49
CA VAL A 247 -7.49 2.82 -1.29
C VAL A 247 -7.72 4.11 -0.52
N TYR A 248 -8.49 4.08 0.57
CA TYR A 248 -8.88 5.33 1.23
C TYR A 248 -9.09 5.23 2.75
N ASN A 249 -9.02 6.37 3.41
CA ASN A 249 -9.14 6.52 4.87
C ASN A 249 -8.13 5.65 5.64
N ASN A 250 -7.01 5.25 5.03
CA ASN A 250 -6.00 4.45 5.70
C ASN A 250 -4.96 5.35 6.38
N ILE A 251 -4.28 4.77 7.35
CA ILE A 251 -3.12 5.36 8.02
C ILE A 251 -1.92 4.46 7.74
N ALA A 252 -0.86 5.02 7.14
CA ALA A 252 0.38 4.33 6.87
C ALA A 252 1.55 5.16 7.45
N PHE A 253 2.24 4.64 8.47
CA PHE A 253 3.32 5.36 9.14
C PHE A 253 4.41 4.43 9.65
N ASP A 254 5.59 5.00 9.88
CA ASP A 254 6.78 4.26 10.34
C ASP A 254 7.15 3.06 9.45
N ASN A 255 6.65 3.00 8.20
CA ASN A 255 7.08 2.00 7.20
C ASN A 255 8.33 2.50 6.47
N SER A 256 8.91 1.69 5.60
CA SER A 256 9.94 2.20 4.66
C SER A 256 9.29 3.00 3.54
N ALA A 257 8.12 2.56 3.07
CA ALA A 257 7.26 3.29 2.14
C ALA A 257 5.78 3.12 2.54
N GLY A 258 4.96 4.17 2.38
CA GLY A 258 3.61 4.21 2.90
C GLY A 258 2.61 3.44 2.05
N ILE A 259 2.26 3.95 0.84
CA ILE A 259 1.28 3.33 -0.07
C ILE A 259 1.92 3.18 -1.45
N LEU A 260 1.85 1.99 -2.03
CA LEU A 260 2.51 1.64 -3.27
C LEU A 260 1.50 1.11 -4.30
N SER A 261 1.70 1.46 -5.58
CA SER A 261 1.01 0.83 -6.71
C SER A 261 2.04 0.44 -7.76
N PHE A 262 2.14 -0.86 -8.04
CA PHE A 262 3.14 -1.46 -8.92
C PHE A 262 2.51 -2.23 -10.07
N ASP A 263 3.15 -2.17 -11.26
CA ASP A 263 2.90 -3.11 -12.36
C ASP A 263 4.20 -3.79 -12.76
N LEU A 264 4.36 -5.03 -12.35
CA LEU A 264 5.56 -5.82 -12.63
C LEU A 264 5.39 -6.74 -13.84
N PRO A 265 6.43 -6.94 -14.65
CA PRO A 265 6.38 -7.89 -15.75
C PRO A 265 6.41 -9.33 -15.27
N GLY A 266 5.80 -10.23 -16.05
CA GLY A 266 5.91 -11.67 -15.84
C GLY A 266 4.93 -12.26 -14.82
N LEU A 267 4.03 -11.46 -14.26
CA LEU A 267 2.95 -11.94 -13.40
C LEU A 267 1.77 -12.46 -14.23
N PRO A 268 0.93 -13.37 -13.68
CA PRO A 268 -0.26 -13.90 -14.37
C PRO A 268 -1.22 -12.82 -14.85
N GLN A 269 -1.51 -11.80 -14.03
CA GLN A 269 -2.18 -10.59 -14.46
C GLN A 269 -1.12 -9.62 -14.99
N ALA A 270 -1.14 -9.34 -16.29
CA ALA A 270 -0.06 -8.63 -16.96
C ALA A 270 0.13 -7.20 -16.47
N TYR A 271 -0.97 -6.50 -16.11
CA TYR A 271 -0.96 -5.10 -15.66
C TYR A 271 -2.16 -4.79 -14.79
N GLY A 272 -2.09 -3.65 -14.11
CA GLY A 272 -3.17 -3.07 -13.33
C GLY A 272 -3.60 -1.69 -13.87
N GLY A 273 -4.44 -1.01 -13.10
CA GLY A 273 -4.91 0.34 -13.37
C GLY A 273 -6.29 0.62 -12.79
N GLY A 274 -6.75 1.86 -12.94
CA GLY A 274 -7.98 2.30 -12.30
C GLY A 274 -7.84 2.35 -10.76
N VAL A 275 -6.65 2.75 -10.28
CA VAL A 275 -6.36 2.82 -8.85
C VAL A 275 -6.60 4.23 -8.34
N ARG A 276 -7.47 4.37 -7.34
CA ARG A 276 -7.71 5.64 -6.64
C ARG A 276 -7.15 5.56 -5.23
N ILE A 277 -6.24 6.48 -4.89
CA ILE A 277 -5.61 6.61 -3.58
C ILE A 277 -6.06 7.93 -2.97
N PHE A 278 -6.95 7.90 -1.99
CA PHE A 278 -7.56 9.15 -1.52
C PHE A 278 -7.89 9.14 -0.03
N ASN A 279 -7.90 10.34 0.54
CA ASN A 279 -8.28 10.55 1.95
C ASN A 279 -7.40 9.77 2.95
N ASN A 280 -6.22 9.33 2.54
CA ASN A 280 -5.29 8.62 3.42
C ASN A 280 -4.40 9.60 4.20
N ASN A 281 -3.88 9.15 5.33
CA ASN A 281 -2.83 9.81 6.07
C ASN A 281 -1.56 8.95 6.01
N THR A 282 -0.56 9.41 5.25
CA THR A 282 0.73 8.71 5.11
C THR A 282 1.86 9.61 5.60
N TYR A 283 2.51 9.19 6.70
CA TYR A 283 3.49 10.05 7.36
C TYR A 283 4.63 9.28 8.01
N ASP A 284 5.80 9.94 8.07
CA ASP A 284 7.00 9.43 8.75
C ASP A 284 7.39 7.99 8.32
N ASN A 285 7.20 7.65 7.05
CA ASN A 285 7.58 6.34 6.50
C ASN A 285 9.08 6.30 6.22
N ASN A 286 9.89 6.34 7.27
CA ASN A 286 11.32 6.59 7.20
C ASN A 286 12.19 5.39 7.63
N THR A 287 11.59 4.23 7.84
CA THR A 287 12.31 3.02 8.21
C THR A 287 13.17 2.54 7.05
N THR A 288 14.34 1.99 7.35
CA THR A 288 15.22 1.45 6.32
C THR A 288 14.53 0.32 5.55
N ASN A 289 14.53 0.40 4.22
CA ASN A 289 14.02 -0.68 3.38
C ASN A 289 14.98 -1.88 3.42
N VAL A 290 14.48 -3.01 3.88
CA VAL A 290 15.17 -4.30 3.95
C VAL A 290 14.47 -5.37 3.11
N GLY A 291 13.44 -4.96 2.37
CA GLY A 291 12.65 -5.85 1.51
C GLY A 291 13.49 -6.54 0.44
N ALA A 292 12.94 -7.60 -0.09
CA ALA A 292 13.52 -8.38 -1.19
C ALA A 292 12.63 -8.31 -2.44
N GLY A 293 13.19 -8.59 -3.62
CA GLY A 293 12.42 -8.55 -4.86
C GLY A 293 12.03 -7.13 -5.27
N ALA A 294 10.80 -6.94 -5.71
CA ALA A 294 10.33 -5.67 -6.26
C ALA A 294 10.19 -4.57 -5.20
N VAL A 295 9.74 -4.91 -4.00
CA VAL A 295 9.58 -3.93 -2.92
C VAL A 295 10.92 -3.31 -2.48
N ALA A 296 12.05 -4.00 -2.74
CA ALA A 296 13.39 -3.44 -2.52
C ALA A 296 13.69 -2.20 -3.38
N LEU A 297 12.92 -1.96 -4.45
CA LEU A 297 13.04 -0.78 -5.32
C LEU A 297 12.38 0.45 -4.71
N ALA A 298 11.49 0.28 -3.72
CA ALA A 298 10.85 1.40 -3.05
C ALA A 298 11.87 2.15 -2.18
N PRO A 299 12.09 3.46 -2.43
CA PRO A 299 13.02 4.22 -1.59
C PRO A 299 12.50 4.33 -0.16
N SER A 300 13.41 4.23 0.82
CA SER A 300 13.07 4.54 2.20
C SER A 300 12.69 6.02 2.33
N GLY A 301 11.63 6.33 3.04
CA GLY A 301 11.18 7.71 3.19
C GLY A 301 10.18 8.15 2.12
N THR A 302 9.45 7.22 1.54
CA THR A 302 8.43 7.46 0.51
C THR A 302 7.03 7.49 1.11
N GLY A 303 6.26 8.52 0.80
CA GLY A 303 4.84 8.59 1.19
C GLY A 303 3.97 7.71 0.30
N ILE A 304 3.94 7.99 -1.01
CA ILE A 304 3.20 7.21 -2.03
C ILE A 304 4.13 6.95 -3.21
N LEU A 305 4.21 5.71 -3.67
CA LEU A 305 4.99 5.31 -4.85
C LEU A 305 4.09 4.76 -5.95
N ILE A 306 4.20 5.32 -7.14
CA ILE A 306 3.61 4.77 -8.38
C ILE A 306 4.76 4.27 -9.25
N PHE A 307 4.78 2.96 -9.51
CA PHE A 307 5.86 2.33 -10.24
C PHE A 307 5.34 1.47 -11.39
N ALA A 308 5.59 1.92 -12.62
CA ALA A 308 5.13 1.29 -13.86
C ALA A 308 3.60 1.07 -13.98
N THR A 309 2.80 1.59 -13.05
CA THR A 309 1.33 1.54 -13.09
C THR A 309 0.78 2.77 -13.79
N SER A 310 -0.25 2.60 -14.60
CA SER A 310 -0.98 3.68 -15.28
C SER A 310 -2.41 3.79 -14.75
N ASP A 311 -3.10 4.87 -15.11
CA ASP A 311 -4.47 5.15 -14.69
C ASP A 311 -4.62 5.17 -13.16
N VAL A 312 -3.89 6.10 -12.51
CA VAL A 312 -3.88 6.29 -11.06
C VAL A 312 -4.35 7.72 -10.70
N GLU A 313 -5.24 7.82 -9.74
CA GLU A 313 -5.72 9.09 -9.20
C GLU A 313 -5.38 9.20 -7.71
N ILE A 314 -4.66 10.28 -7.32
CA ILE A 314 -4.18 10.51 -5.96
C ILE A 314 -4.76 11.84 -5.48
N TYR A 315 -5.68 11.82 -4.50
CA TYR A 315 -6.36 13.04 -4.09
C TYR A 315 -6.79 13.07 -2.63
N ASN A 316 -6.94 14.26 -2.08
CA ASN A 316 -7.35 14.49 -0.69
C ASN A 316 -6.50 13.77 0.37
N ASN A 317 -5.29 13.34 0.07
CA ASN A 317 -4.42 12.71 1.05
C ASN A 317 -3.69 13.77 1.90
N THR A 318 -3.38 13.40 3.13
CA THR A 318 -2.40 14.10 3.97
C THR A 318 -1.09 13.33 3.94
N ILE A 319 -0.03 13.96 3.45
CA ILE A 319 1.27 13.33 3.18
C ILE A 319 2.35 14.15 3.88
N SER A 320 3.00 13.57 4.91
CA SER A 320 3.92 14.37 5.72
C SER A 320 5.11 13.61 6.28
N GLY A 321 6.22 14.34 6.48
CA GLY A 321 7.40 13.81 7.19
C GLY A 321 8.17 12.70 6.47
N ASN A 322 7.86 12.41 5.20
CA ASN A 322 8.54 11.39 4.41
C ASN A 322 9.82 11.97 3.82
N VAL A 323 10.99 11.45 4.21
CA VAL A 323 12.27 12.13 3.97
C VAL A 323 12.78 12.07 2.53
N THR A 324 12.33 11.12 1.72
CA THR A 324 12.71 11.01 0.32
C THR A 324 11.73 11.74 -0.59
N GLY A 325 10.46 11.47 -0.47
CA GLY A 325 9.43 12.14 -1.25
C GLY A 325 8.02 11.91 -0.71
N GLY A 326 7.13 12.87 -0.92
CA GLY A 326 5.71 12.70 -0.60
C GLY A 326 5.02 11.78 -1.61
N VAL A 327 5.20 12.05 -2.91
CA VAL A 327 4.73 11.20 -4.02
C VAL A 327 5.88 11.00 -5.00
N GLU A 328 6.15 9.75 -5.33
CA GLU A 328 7.18 9.36 -6.29
C GLU A 328 6.55 8.58 -7.45
N ILE A 329 6.96 8.91 -8.68
CA ILE A 329 6.40 8.34 -9.90
C ILE A 329 7.56 7.86 -10.76
N ALA A 330 7.63 6.56 -11.03
CA ALA A 330 8.72 5.98 -11.79
C ALA A 330 8.27 4.91 -12.79
N SER A 331 8.87 4.94 -13.99
CA SER A 331 8.71 3.90 -15.00
C SER A 331 9.57 2.67 -14.67
N TYR A 332 9.26 1.51 -15.25
CA TYR A 332 10.02 0.28 -15.05
C TYR A 332 11.47 0.38 -15.52
N PHE A 333 11.81 1.34 -16.38
CA PHE A 333 13.19 1.59 -16.81
C PHE A 333 14.13 1.97 -15.67
N LEU A 334 13.59 2.31 -14.50
CA LEU A 334 14.39 2.52 -13.29
C LEU A 334 14.87 1.18 -12.69
N ALA A 335 14.07 0.11 -12.82
CA ALA A 335 14.43 -1.22 -12.35
C ALA A 335 15.33 -1.96 -13.33
N ASP A 336 15.09 -1.80 -14.63
CA ASP A 336 15.88 -2.40 -15.69
C ASP A 336 16.15 -1.39 -16.79
N ALA A 337 17.40 -0.95 -16.90
CA ALA A 337 17.86 0.00 -17.91
C ALA A 337 18.29 -0.64 -19.23
N ASP A 338 18.19 -1.98 -19.37
CA ASP A 338 18.61 -2.72 -20.56
C ASP A 338 17.55 -2.66 -21.69
N VAL A 339 17.17 -1.44 -22.05
CA VAL A 339 16.13 -1.13 -23.06
C VAL A 339 16.28 -1.92 -24.36
N PRO A 340 17.49 -2.12 -24.93
CA PRO A 340 17.64 -2.90 -26.16
C PRO A 340 17.14 -4.34 -26.09
N ASN A 341 17.15 -4.94 -24.92
CA ASN A 341 16.75 -6.32 -24.67
C ASN A 341 15.31 -6.50 -24.15
N TYR A 342 14.55 -5.40 -23.96
CA TYR A 342 13.16 -5.46 -23.46
C TYR A 342 12.26 -6.39 -24.28
N GLY A 343 12.38 -6.37 -25.61
CA GLY A 343 11.62 -7.26 -26.48
C GLY A 343 11.90 -8.75 -26.21
N THR A 344 13.14 -9.08 -25.83
CA THR A 344 13.53 -10.45 -25.47
C THR A 344 13.11 -10.78 -24.04
N ASN A 345 13.31 -9.87 -23.10
CA ASN A 345 13.10 -10.11 -21.67
C ASN A 345 11.61 -10.05 -21.30
N TYR A 346 10.87 -9.09 -21.86
CA TYR A 346 9.50 -8.76 -21.47
C TYR A 346 8.48 -8.86 -22.61
N GLY A 347 8.88 -9.27 -23.81
CA GLY A 347 8.01 -9.27 -25.00
C GLY A 347 6.71 -10.05 -24.79
N ALA A 348 6.75 -11.19 -24.11
CA ALA A 348 5.55 -11.98 -23.82
C ALA A 348 4.55 -11.22 -22.94
N THR A 349 5.02 -10.49 -21.92
CA THR A 349 4.18 -9.67 -21.04
C THR A 349 3.68 -8.41 -21.77
N MET A 350 4.52 -7.80 -22.60
CA MET A 350 4.14 -6.64 -23.42
C MET A 350 3.03 -6.98 -24.44
N VAL A 351 3.06 -8.19 -25.02
CA VAL A 351 1.98 -8.68 -25.88
C VAL A 351 0.65 -8.73 -25.13
N ASN A 352 0.67 -9.06 -23.83
CA ASN A 352 -0.50 -9.14 -22.98
C ASN A 352 -0.91 -7.80 -22.34
N GLY A 353 -0.25 -6.70 -22.70
CA GLY A 353 -0.66 -5.34 -22.32
C GLY A 353 0.21 -4.64 -21.27
N TRP A 354 1.15 -5.33 -20.64
CA TRP A 354 2.09 -4.68 -19.73
C TRP A 354 2.93 -3.62 -20.45
N SER A 355 3.15 -2.50 -19.81
CA SER A 355 3.99 -1.41 -20.32
C SER A 355 5.00 -0.97 -19.25
N PRO A 356 6.28 -0.76 -19.63
CA PRO A 356 7.25 -0.17 -18.71
C PRO A 356 7.00 1.33 -18.44
N LEU A 357 6.13 1.97 -19.23
CA LEU A 357 5.80 3.39 -19.12
C LEU A 357 4.68 3.64 -18.12
N ILE A 358 4.66 4.85 -17.59
CA ILE A 358 3.59 5.41 -16.75
C ILE A 358 2.77 6.42 -17.54
N LYS A 359 1.45 6.41 -17.37
CA LYS A 359 0.52 7.29 -18.06
C LYS A 359 -0.71 7.57 -17.18
N ASN A 360 -1.39 8.65 -17.46
CA ASN A 360 -2.67 9.00 -16.84
C ASN A 360 -2.59 9.00 -15.32
N ILE A 361 -1.65 9.76 -14.76
CA ILE A 361 -1.52 9.96 -13.32
C ILE A 361 -2.12 11.31 -12.98
N ASN A 362 -3.12 11.33 -12.12
CA ASN A 362 -3.80 12.56 -11.69
C ASN A 362 -3.56 12.79 -10.19
N ILE A 363 -2.86 13.87 -9.83
CA ILE A 363 -2.48 14.19 -8.45
C ILE A 363 -3.07 15.54 -8.09
N HIS A 364 -4.12 15.57 -7.26
CA HIS A 364 -4.82 16.81 -6.96
C HIS A 364 -5.41 16.87 -5.54
N ASP A 365 -5.64 18.06 -5.05
CA ASP A 365 -6.26 18.32 -3.75
C ASP A 365 -5.56 17.67 -2.55
N ASN A 366 -4.28 17.27 -2.66
CA ASN A 366 -3.53 16.70 -1.55
C ASN A 366 -2.90 17.79 -0.67
N THR A 367 -2.69 17.45 0.58
CA THR A 367 -1.97 18.30 1.54
C THR A 367 -0.61 17.69 1.87
N PHE A 368 0.45 18.45 1.61
CA PHE A 368 1.83 18.06 1.90
C PHE A 368 2.41 18.91 3.03
N SER A 369 3.20 18.31 3.91
CA SER A 369 4.02 19.02 4.90
C SER A 369 5.27 18.23 5.27
N ASP A 370 6.36 18.92 5.50
CA ASP A 370 7.61 18.36 6.03
C ASP A 370 8.23 17.19 5.24
N ASN A 371 7.78 16.98 3.99
CA ASN A 371 8.39 15.98 3.12
C ASN A 371 9.74 16.49 2.56
N SER A 372 10.68 15.57 2.38
CA SER A 372 12.02 15.84 1.80
C SER A 372 12.86 16.90 2.54
N LEU A 373 12.54 17.17 3.81
CA LEU A 373 13.28 18.12 4.64
C LEU A 373 14.59 17.55 5.17
N LEU A 374 14.60 16.28 5.51
CA LEU A 374 15.75 15.57 6.04
C LEU A 374 16.34 14.65 4.97
N SER A 375 17.62 14.33 5.13
CA SER A 375 18.26 13.37 4.24
C SER A 375 17.70 11.98 4.45
N PRO A 376 17.44 11.21 3.39
CA PRO A 376 17.01 9.83 3.48
C PRO A 376 17.97 8.98 4.32
N PRO A 377 17.48 7.94 4.99
CA PRO A 377 18.31 7.13 5.91
C PRO A 377 19.35 6.28 5.19
N LYS A 378 19.26 6.08 3.87
CA LYS A 378 20.14 5.22 3.11
C LYS A 378 20.26 5.49 1.62
N THR A 379 21.20 4.84 1.04
CA THR A 379 21.80 5.03 -0.27
C THR A 379 21.25 4.06 -1.32
N GLY A 380 19.98 4.19 -1.67
CA GLY A 380 19.53 3.82 -3.01
C GLY A 380 19.92 4.94 -4.01
N LEU A 381 19.63 4.73 -5.27
CA LEU A 381 19.93 5.71 -6.31
C LEU A 381 19.14 7.01 -6.12
N LEU A 382 17.85 6.90 -5.84
CA LEU A 382 16.98 8.06 -5.67
C LEU A 382 17.36 8.85 -4.40
N GLU A 383 17.62 8.16 -3.29
CA GLU A 383 18.06 8.80 -2.06
C GLU A 383 19.38 9.57 -2.24
N ALA A 384 20.32 9.02 -3.03
CA ALA A 384 21.56 9.72 -3.36
C ALA A 384 21.30 10.97 -4.21
N ILE A 385 20.34 10.94 -5.14
CA ILE A 385 19.94 12.10 -5.95
C ILE A 385 19.28 13.16 -5.08
N ILE A 386 18.38 12.76 -4.18
CA ILE A 386 17.73 13.66 -3.22
C ILE A 386 18.77 14.33 -2.32
N GLN A 387 19.70 13.57 -1.74
CA GLN A 387 20.80 14.13 -0.95
C GLN A 387 21.64 15.11 -1.77
N GLY A 388 21.98 14.74 -3.00
CA GLY A 388 22.71 15.64 -3.92
C GLY A 388 21.98 16.95 -4.14
N TYR A 389 20.66 16.92 -4.32
CA TYR A 389 19.84 18.12 -4.46
C TYR A 389 19.84 18.95 -3.17
N GLN A 390 19.60 18.31 -2.03
CA GLN A 390 19.54 18.97 -0.71
C GLN A 390 20.85 19.64 -0.33
N PHE A 391 22.00 19.03 -0.63
CA PHE A 391 23.32 19.56 -0.31
C PHE A 391 23.89 20.50 -1.38
N GLY A 392 23.13 20.85 -2.41
CA GLY A 392 23.50 21.89 -3.37
C GLY A 392 24.48 21.46 -4.44
N PHE A 393 24.60 20.18 -4.78
CA PHE A 393 25.30 19.71 -5.98
C PHE A 393 24.71 20.33 -7.28
N ASN A 394 23.49 20.87 -7.18
CA ASN A 394 22.82 21.64 -8.25
C ASN A 394 23.20 23.13 -8.30
N HIS A 395 24.43 23.53 -7.94
CA HIS A 395 25.05 24.84 -8.22
C HIS A 395 24.81 26.00 -7.24
N THR A 396 24.01 25.87 -6.19
CA THR A 396 23.75 27.03 -5.30
C THR A 396 24.58 27.04 -4.01
N GLY A 397 25.16 25.92 -3.60
CA GLY A 397 25.93 25.79 -2.35
C GLY A 397 25.10 25.94 -1.06
N ALA A 398 23.78 26.11 -1.17
CA ALA A 398 22.86 26.18 -0.05
C ALA A 398 22.04 24.90 0.02
N GLN A 399 21.73 24.42 1.24
CA GLN A 399 20.82 23.31 1.43
C GLN A 399 19.42 23.69 0.90
N GLN A 400 18.84 22.82 0.09
CA GLN A 400 17.54 23.00 -0.51
C GLN A 400 16.60 21.90 -0.05
N VAL A 401 15.31 22.20 0.06
CA VAL A 401 14.26 21.22 0.26
C VAL A 401 13.92 20.61 -1.09
N ALA A 402 13.97 19.29 -1.21
CA ALA A 402 13.60 18.62 -2.45
C ALA A 402 12.07 18.73 -2.68
N PRO A 403 11.61 18.72 -3.95
CA PRO A 403 10.19 18.71 -4.25
C PRO A 403 9.47 17.55 -3.59
N ALA A 404 8.28 17.79 -3.07
CA ALA A 404 7.48 16.74 -2.43
C ALA A 404 6.89 15.73 -3.44
N ILE A 405 6.79 16.11 -4.72
CA ILE A 405 6.39 15.23 -5.82
C ILE A 405 7.60 15.06 -6.75
N ILE A 406 7.98 13.80 -7.00
CA ILE A 406 9.17 13.45 -7.80
C ILE A 406 8.75 12.55 -8.95
N TYR A 407 9.10 12.97 -10.17
CA TYR A 407 8.85 12.23 -11.40
C TYR A 407 10.15 11.71 -12.02
N GLY A 408 10.22 10.41 -12.28
CA GLY A 408 11.39 9.75 -12.85
C GLY A 408 11.78 10.21 -14.25
N GLY A 409 10.82 10.47 -15.14
CA GLY A 409 11.02 11.07 -16.46
C GLY A 409 11.77 10.25 -17.51
N ILE A 410 12.42 9.14 -17.14
CA ILE A 410 13.25 8.36 -18.08
C ILE A 410 12.43 7.75 -19.22
N GLY A 411 11.21 7.26 -18.94
CA GLY A 411 10.34 6.70 -19.98
C GLY A 411 9.92 7.74 -21.01
N GLU A 412 9.58 8.95 -20.56
CA GLU A 412 9.30 10.10 -21.40
C GLU A 412 10.50 10.46 -22.28
N LEU A 413 11.68 10.55 -21.67
CA LEU A 413 12.91 10.89 -22.36
C LEU A 413 13.21 9.90 -23.49
N LEU A 414 13.17 8.60 -23.22
CA LEU A 414 13.43 7.53 -24.19
C LEU A 414 12.38 7.50 -25.29
N SER A 415 11.10 7.68 -24.97
CA SER A 415 10.01 7.73 -25.93
C SER A 415 10.15 8.93 -26.88
N ASN A 416 10.38 10.12 -26.34
CA ASN A 416 10.55 11.34 -27.14
C ASN A 416 11.82 11.32 -28.02
N ALA A 417 12.85 10.57 -27.62
CA ALA A 417 14.04 10.32 -28.42
C ALA A 417 13.84 9.26 -29.50
N GLY A 418 12.66 8.63 -29.63
CA GLY A 418 12.35 7.57 -30.58
C GLY A 418 13.02 6.23 -30.25
N GLN A 419 13.59 6.06 -29.06
CA GLN A 419 14.32 4.84 -28.68
C GLN A 419 13.40 3.66 -28.38
N LEU A 420 12.10 3.91 -28.18
CA LEU A 420 11.09 2.90 -27.86
C LEU A 420 10.19 2.52 -29.05
N GLU A 421 10.41 3.08 -30.24
CA GLU A 421 9.54 2.81 -31.42
C GLU A 421 9.44 1.33 -31.76
N ALA A 422 10.52 0.56 -31.58
CA ALA A 422 10.55 -0.87 -31.84
C ALA A 422 9.53 -1.65 -30.99
N PHE A 423 9.15 -1.15 -29.83
CA PHE A 423 8.19 -1.79 -28.92
C PHE A 423 6.78 -1.80 -29.51
N ASN A 424 6.43 -0.84 -30.38
CA ASN A 424 5.14 -0.84 -31.07
C ASN A 424 4.92 -2.08 -31.95
N GLY A 425 6.00 -2.76 -32.36
CA GLY A 425 5.93 -4.03 -33.07
C GLY A 425 5.68 -5.26 -32.19
N ILE A 426 5.89 -5.12 -30.89
CA ILE A 426 5.76 -6.20 -29.90
C ILE A 426 4.37 -6.20 -29.26
N VAL A 427 3.82 -5.00 -29.06
CA VAL A 427 2.54 -4.79 -28.36
C VAL A 427 1.39 -5.48 -29.11
N GLY A 428 0.59 -6.26 -28.40
CA GLY A 428 -0.60 -6.94 -28.92
C GLY A 428 -1.73 -5.98 -29.29
N ASP A 429 -2.72 -6.49 -30.04
CA ASP A 429 -3.83 -5.66 -30.54
C ASP A 429 -4.70 -5.09 -29.41
N GLU A 430 -4.88 -5.83 -28.31
CA GLU A 430 -5.62 -5.39 -27.14
C GLU A 430 -4.92 -4.19 -26.46
N ALA A 431 -3.62 -4.29 -26.23
CA ALA A 431 -2.85 -3.19 -25.65
C ALA A 431 -2.86 -1.94 -26.56
N LYS A 432 -2.82 -2.12 -27.87
CA LYS A 432 -2.97 -1.03 -28.86
C LYS A 432 -4.34 -0.38 -28.78
N ALA A 433 -5.40 -1.20 -28.63
CA ALA A 433 -6.77 -0.71 -28.46
C ALA A 433 -6.91 0.10 -27.16
N ASN A 434 -6.17 -0.28 -26.11
CA ASN A 434 -6.09 0.43 -24.83
C ASN A 434 -5.14 1.64 -24.86
N GLY A 435 -4.60 1.99 -26.03
CA GLY A 435 -3.82 3.21 -26.23
C GLY A 435 -2.33 3.09 -25.95
N VAL A 436 -1.79 1.88 -25.73
CA VAL A 436 -0.34 1.69 -25.57
C VAL A 436 0.38 2.09 -26.85
N ASN A 437 1.24 3.09 -26.75
CA ASN A 437 1.99 3.65 -27.87
C ASN A 437 3.34 4.16 -27.39
N TYR A 438 4.40 3.75 -28.05
CA TYR A 438 5.78 4.07 -27.70
C TYR A 438 6.44 5.12 -28.61
N ASN A 439 5.67 5.79 -29.48
CA ASN A 439 6.26 6.74 -30.43
C ASN A 439 6.74 8.04 -29.78
N ALA A 440 5.94 8.61 -28.90
CA ALA A 440 6.27 9.80 -28.12
C ALA A 440 5.27 10.02 -26.99
N TYR A 441 5.71 10.64 -25.92
CA TYR A 441 4.84 11.16 -24.87
C TYR A 441 4.07 12.38 -25.41
N GLY A 442 2.78 12.38 -25.18
CA GLY A 442 1.86 13.45 -25.58
C GLY A 442 0.78 13.67 -24.53
N ALA A 443 -0.26 14.42 -24.87
CA ALA A 443 -1.37 14.70 -23.97
C ALA A 443 -2.08 13.45 -23.40
N LYS A 444 -1.95 12.31 -24.06
CA LYS A 444 -2.48 11.03 -23.57
C LYS A 444 -1.68 10.42 -22.42
N ASP A 445 -0.44 10.85 -22.25
CA ASP A 445 0.52 10.32 -21.28
C ASP A 445 0.66 11.26 -20.09
N ALA A 446 -0.36 12.06 -19.84
CA ALA A 446 -0.37 13.15 -18.88
C ALA A 446 -0.09 12.68 -17.45
N ILE A 447 0.68 13.49 -16.73
CA ILE A 447 0.84 13.46 -15.27
C ILE A 447 0.31 14.81 -14.79
N CYS A 448 -1.00 14.88 -14.55
CA CYS A 448 -1.63 16.14 -14.14
C CYS A 448 -1.42 16.38 -12.65
N VAL A 449 -1.03 17.58 -12.28
CA VAL A 449 -0.80 17.98 -10.89
C VAL A 449 -1.49 19.31 -10.66
N SER A 450 -2.55 19.35 -9.83
CA SER A 450 -3.32 20.56 -9.57
C SER A 450 -3.80 20.64 -8.12
N ASP A 451 -4.03 21.85 -7.64
CA ASP A 451 -4.70 22.14 -6.38
C ASP A 451 -4.09 21.46 -5.13
N ASN A 452 -2.82 21.05 -5.21
CA ASN A 452 -2.12 20.47 -4.07
C ASN A 452 -1.52 21.58 -3.19
N ILE A 453 -1.61 21.43 -1.88
CA ILE A 453 -1.20 22.44 -0.90
C ILE A 453 0.07 22.00 -0.19
N ASN A 454 1.10 22.86 -0.21
CA ASN A 454 2.27 22.71 0.65
C ASN A 454 2.12 23.61 1.89
N LYS A 455 1.83 23.01 3.03
CA LYS A 455 1.63 23.75 4.29
C LYS A 455 2.89 24.45 4.83
N ASN A 456 4.08 24.08 4.35
CA ASN A 456 5.31 24.69 4.83
C ASN A 456 5.60 26.04 4.16
N THR A 457 5.07 26.26 2.97
CA THR A 457 5.40 27.43 2.14
C THR A 457 4.19 28.23 1.68
N ASP A 458 2.97 27.72 1.85
CA ASP A 458 1.74 28.26 1.24
C ASP A 458 1.87 28.55 -0.27
N ALA A 459 2.81 27.87 -0.93
CA ALA A 459 3.08 28.00 -2.35
C ALA A 459 2.61 26.77 -3.11
N ASP A 460 2.39 26.93 -4.40
CA ASP A 460 2.13 25.81 -5.30
C ASP A 460 3.24 24.77 -5.22
N LEU A 461 2.87 23.50 -5.31
CA LEU A 461 3.83 22.40 -5.30
C LEU A 461 4.55 22.31 -6.64
N ASN A 462 5.88 22.37 -6.58
CA ASN A 462 6.71 22.04 -7.73
C ASN A 462 6.90 20.53 -7.84
N VAL A 463 6.90 20.03 -9.07
CA VAL A 463 7.30 18.66 -9.39
C VAL A 463 8.77 18.65 -9.75
N GLY A 464 9.52 17.75 -9.15
CA GLY A 464 10.92 17.52 -9.49
C GLY A 464 11.04 16.39 -10.52
N LYS A 465 11.72 16.65 -11.64
CA LYS A 465 12.01 15.63 -12.66
C LYS A 465 13.46 15.17 -12.54
N VAL A 466 13.64 13.85 -12.34
CA VAL A 466 14.99 13.27 -12.11
C VAL A 466 15.77 13.11 -13.42
N TYR A 467 15.15 12.62 -14.47
CA TYR A 467 15.82 12.37 -15.75
C TYR A 467 15.45 13.44 -16.79
N GLY A 468 15.95 14.65 -16.61
CA GLY A 468 15.79 15.73 -17.59
C GLY A 468 16.64 15.55 -18.86
N THR A 469 17.80 14.88 -18.73
CA THR A 469 18.70 14.48 -19.82
C THR A 469 19.02 13.00 -19.69
N ASN A 470 19.23 12.31 -20.84
CA ASN A 470 19.55 10.88 -20.81
C ASN A 470 20.86 10.61 -20.07
N PRO A 471 20.86 10.03 -18.88
CA PRO A 471 22.06 9.75 -18.11
C PRO A 471 22.92 8.62 -18.72
N PHE A 472 22.33 7.80 -19.61
CA PHE A 472 23.01 6.68 -20.27
C PHE A 472 23.68 7.08 -21.59
N ASP A 473 23.50 8.34 -22.05
CA ASP A 473 24.20 8.87 -23.21
C ASP A 473 25.49 9.57 -22.77
N ALA A 474 26.63 8.98 -23.09
CA ALA A 474 27.94 9.53 -22.77
C ALA A 474 28.16 10.96 -23.33
N ALA A 475 27.42 11.37 -24.36
CA ALA A 475 27.44 12.72 -24.90
C ALA A 475 26.90 13.78 -23.93
N ASN A 476 26.09 13.36 -22.95
CA ASN A 476 25.57 14.23 -21.90
C ASN A 476 26.52 14.38 -20.71
N TRP A 477 27.64 13.65 -20.69
CA TRP A 477 28.63 13.73 -19.63
C TRP A 477 29.60 14.90 -19.91
N ASN A 478 29.91 15.68 -18.91
CA ASN A 478 30.95 16.66 -19.02
C ASN A 478 32.34 16.05 -18.74
N GLU A 479 33.42 16.76 -19.05
CA GLU A 479 34.78 16.26 -18.92
C GLU A 479 35.20 15.81 -17.50
N THR A 480 34.39 16.15 -16.48
CA THR A 480 34.65 15.82 -15.08
C THR A 480 33.79 14.64 -14.58
N GLN A 481 32.79 14.22 -15.35
CA GLN A 481 31.86 13.16 -15.00
C GLN A 481 32.36 11.83 -15.57
N THR A 482 32.55 10.87 -14.68
CA THR A 482 33.07 9.54 -15.03
C THR A 482 32.02 8.43 -14.91
N ALA A 483 30.81 8.77 -14.46
CA ALA A 483 29.72 7.84 -14.25
C ALA A 483 28.36 8.50 -14.52
N PRO A 484 27.34 7.73 -14.97
CA PRO A 484 25.98 8.22 -15.19
C PRO A 484 25.36 8.90 -13.96
N GLU A 485 25.62 8.37 -12.76
CA GLU A 485 25.09 8.91 -11.51
C GLU A 485 25.44 10.38 -11.27
N ALA A 486 26.59 10.80 -11.77
CA ALA A 486 27.05 12.19 -11.64
C ALA A 486 26.23 13.17 -12.51
N SER A 487 25.49 12.68 -13.50
CA SER A 487 24.58 13.48 -14.35
C SER A 487 23.15 13.53 -13.85
N LEU A 488 22.80 12.69 -12.88
CA LEU A 488 21.46 12.66 -12.31
C LEU A 488 21.24 13.88 -11.41
N ARG A 489 20.15 14.58 -11.66
CA ARG A 489 19.76 15.76 -10.89
C ARG A 489 18.24 15.89 -10.91
N ILE A 490 17.73 16.68 -10.00
CA ILE A 490 16.32 17.07 -9.98
C ILE A 490 16.22 18.44 -10.65
N ASP A 491 15.45 18.50 -11.73
CA ASP A 491 15.06 19.75 -12.37
C ASP A 491 13.59 20.03 -12.05
N LEU A 492 13.26 21.28 -11.70
CA LEU A 492 11.86 21.67 -11.48
C LEU A 492 11.11 21.71 -12.81
N MET A 493 9.93 21.11 -12.84
CA MET A 493 9.05 21.13 -13.99
C MET A 493 8.15 22.36 -13.94
N GLU A 494 8.61 23.45 -14.53
CA GLU A 494 7.84 24.68 -14.67
C GLU A 494 7.15 24.72 -16.05
N ASN A 495 5.86 25.11 -16.09
CA ASN A 495 5.09 25.32 -17.33
C ASN A 495 5.16 24.13 -18.31
N ASN A 496 5.03 22.91 -17.80
CA ASN A 496 5.10 21.69 -18.60
C ASN A 496 3.71 21.18 -18.96
N THR A 497 3.47 20.93 -20.25
CA THR A 497 2.16 20.42 -20.75
C THR A 497 1.77 19.05 -20.23
N LEU A 498 2.70 18.27 -19.67
CA LEU A 498 2.39 17.01 -19.00
C LEU A 498 1.81 17.24 -17.60
N LEU A 499 2.07 18.40 -16.97
CA LEU A 499 1.58 18.73 -15.64
C LEU A 499 0.35 19.63 -15.69
N ASP A 500 0.34 20.61 -16.59
CA ASP A 500 -0.76 21.58 -16.74
C ASP A 500 -1.87 20.97 -17.60
N CYS A 501 -2.59 20.05 -17.01
CA CYS A 501 -3.65 19.31 -17.69
C CYS A 501 -4.78 18.97 -16.70
N THR A 502 -5.87 18.47 -17.25
CA THR A 502 -6.99 17.92 -16.49
C THR A 502 -7.32 16.54 -17.04
N LEU A 503 -7.33 15.55 -16.18
CA LEU A 503 -7.77 14.20 -16.49
C LEU A 503 -9.19 13.97 -15.97
N GLU A 504 -9.94 13.11 -16.65
CA GLU A 504 -11.23 12.64 -16.13
C GLU A 504 -11.00 11.85 -14.83
N ARG A 505 -11.94 12.00 -13.90
CA ARG A 505 -11.93 11.24 -12.65
C ARG A 505 -12.11 9.77 -12.93
N LEU A 506 -11.35 8.93 -12.24
CA LEU A 506 -11.53 7.49 -12.32
C LEU A 506 -12.85 7.05 -11.68
N ALA A 507 -13.48 6.04 -12.27
CA ALA A 507 -14.68 5.45 -11.70
C ALA A 507 -14.36 4.73 -10.37
N PRO A 508 -15.27 4.76 -9.39
CA PRO A 508 -15.09 4.01 -8.14
C PRO A 508 -15.09 2.51 -8.38
N ALA A 509 -14.29 1.80 -7.60
CA ALA A 509 -14.32 0.34 -7.56
C ALA A 509 -15.71 -0.18 -7.16
N VAL A 510 -16.09 -1.32 -7.73
CA VAL A 510 -17.36 -2.00 -7.40
C VAL A 510 -17.04 -3.34 -6.78
N VAL A 511 -17.10 -3.44 -5.46
CA VAL A 511 -16.88 -4.68 -4.71
C VAL A 511 -18.21 -5.26 -4.26
N THR A 512 -18.48 -6.50 -4.60
CA THR A 512 -19.73 -7.18 -4.20
C THR A 512 -19.42 -8.48 -3.46
N ILE A 513 -19.86 -8.59 -2.20
CA ILE A 513 -19.68 -9.77 -1.36
C ILE A 513 -21.04 -10.13 -0.75
N LYS A 514 -21.45 -11.38 -0.86
CA LYS A 514 -22.78 -11.85 -0.40
C LYS A 514 -23.94 -10.96 -0.89
N GLY A 515 -23.82 -10.41 -2.12
CA GLY A 515 -24.84 -9.54 -2.70
C GLY A 515 -24.87 -8.10 -2.18
N THR A 516 -23.99 -7.73 -1.28
CA THR A 516 -23.82 -6.35 -0.79
C THR A 516 -22.72 -5.65 -1.57
N VAL A 517 -22.97 -4.42 -2.02
CA VAL A 517 -21.99 -3.56 -2.69
C VAL A 517 -21.30 -2.70 -1.65
N TYR A 518 -19.98 -2.66 -1.68
CA TYR A 518 -19.12 -1.93 -0.76
C TYR A 518 -18.35 -0.79 -1.42
N GLY A 519 -17.84 0.12 -0.60
CA GLY A 519 -17.03 1.25 -1.01
C GLY A 519 -17.83 2.41 -1.58
N CYS A 520 -17.18 3.27 -2.35
CA CYS A 520 -17.80 4.44 -2.98
C CYS A 520 -18.95 4.09 -3.93
N SER A 521 -19.00 2.89 -4.46
CA SER A 521 -20.13 2.39 -5.28
C SER A 521 -21.28 1.80 -4.44
N GLY A 522 -21.12 1.70 -3.12
CA GLY A 522 -22.06 1.05 -2.22
C GLY A 522 -22.28 1.81 -0.91
N ASP A 523 -21.81 1.23 0.19
CA ASP A 523 -22.07 1.71 1.55
C ASP A 523 -21.40 3.06 1.88
N ASP A 524 -20.34 3.45 1.15
CA ASP A 524 -19.66 4.74 1.30
C ASP A 524 -20.03 5.78 0.22
N ALA A 525 -21.02 5.52 -0.63
CA ALA A 525 -21.40 6.42 -1.72
C ALA A 525 -21.73 7.86 -1.26
N GLU A 526 -22.11 8.03 0.00
CA GLU A 526 -22.43 9.34 0.58
C GLU A 526 -21.22 10.09 1.16
N LEU A 527 -20.05 9.44 1.27
CA LEU A 527 -18.83 10.13 1.71
C LEU A 527 -18.46 11.26 0.74
N ALA A 528 -18.06 12.41 1.28
CA ALA A 528 -17.67 13.57 0.48
C ALA A 528 -16.54 13.22 -0.51
N ALA A 529 -15.55 12.43 -0.06
CA ALA A 529 -14.43 11.99 -0.89
C ALA A 529 -14.84 11.07 -2.05
N CYS A 530 -15.98 10.37 -1.95
CA CYS A 530 -16.53 9.54 -3.03
C CYS A 530 -17.33 10.35 -4.07
N LYS A 531 -17.76 11.56 -3.73
CA LYS A 531 -18.61 12.42 -4.56
C LYS A 531 -17.84 13.45 -5.39
N LEU A 532 -16.54 13.53 -5.22
CA LEU A 532 -15.69 14.55 -5.87
C LEU A 532 -15.49 14.31 -7.36
#